data_6a9e0fb5ee2a2a4936b350bc4fd926d0
#
_entry.id   6a9e0fb5ee2a2a4936b350bc4fd926d0
#
_cell.length_a   1.000
_cell.length_b   1.000
_cell.length_c   1.000
_cell.angle_alpha   90.00
_cell.angle_beta   90.00
_cell.angle_gamma   90.00
#
_symmetry.space_group_name_H-M   'P 1'
#
loop_
_entity.id
_entity.type
_entity.pdbx_description
1 polymer ?
#
loop_
_entity_poly.entity_id
_entity_poly.type
_entity_poly.pdbx_seq_one_letter_code
_entity_poly.pdbx_strand_id
1 'polypeptide(L)'
;MLKQIIKLNLNYSNFILIFLALSIAFSLVYYKEIDAQDLKNEKIDLCCTWGKELKDDVLTFNIEKGNKDLEKITASAFSEWENNLNKIYFKNVKDNNVADIQIKFKKGNINQGGQAEIYFDQKGFIDYVKISVSKTSNGTELNQTIQERIIKHEIGHALGLGHSPFPHSIMYPIVDEAVRQISSCEIDAVKDANNWKFINNDKKPKMLEQSAYICK
;
A
#
# COMPACT_ATOMS: atom_id res chain seq x y z
N MET A 1 47.13 35.47 48.45
CA MET A 1 46.37 34.90 47.31
C MET A 1 45.87 33.51 47.70
N LEU A 2 44.66 33.40 48.25
CA LEU A 2 44.04 32.10 48.53
C LEU A 2 43.34 31.58 47.33
N LYS A 3 43.76 30.43 46.76
CA LYS A 3 43.00 29.68 45.78
C LYS A 3 41.89 28.87 46.48
N GLN A 4 40.69 29.29 46.36
CA GLN A 4 39.51 28.42 46.70
C GLN A 4 39.41 27.25 45.75
N ILE A 5 39.63 26.05 46.26
CA ILE A 5 39.35 24.79 45.54
C ILE A 5 37.89 24.45 45.82
N ILE A 6 37.03 24.64 44.82
CA ILE A 6 35.65 24.17 44.89
C ILE A 6 35.66 22.65 44.75
N LYS A 7 35.48 21.94 45.86
CA LYS A 7 35.24 20.50 45.86
C LYS A 7 33.76 20.27 45.42
N LEU A 8 33.56 19.89 44.20
CA LEU A 8 32.30 19.35 43.75
C LEU A 8 32.08 17.97 44.40
N ASN A 9 31.27 17.92 45.44
CA ASN A 9 30.81 16.68 46.05
C ASN A 9 29.69 16.08 45.15
N LEU A 10 30.05 15.41 44.07
CA LEU A 10 29.10 14.66 43.28
C LEU A 10 28.76 13.36 44.03
N ASN A 11 27.55 13.31 44.60
CA ASN A 11 27.01 12.10 45.20
C ASN A 11 26.89 11.00 44.09
N TYR A 12 27.35 9.80 44.39
CA TYR A 12 27.34 8.64 43.51
C TYR A 12 25.93 8.36 42.88
N SER A 13 24.86 8.67 43.62
CA SER A 13 23.48 8.64 43.17
C SER A 13 23.20 9.61 42.02
N ASN A 14 23.78 10.81 42.00
CA ASN A 14 23.61 11.78 40.93
C ASN A 14 24.37 11.36 39.66
N PHE A 15 25.48 10.65 39.79
CA PHE A 15 26.22 10.07 38.65
C PHE A 15 25.39 8.99 37.96
N ILE A 16 24.73 8.10 38.69
CA ILE A 16 23.89 7.03 38.15
C ILE A 16 22.66 7.61 37.43
N LEU A 17 22.02 8.63 37.99
CA LEU A 17 20.89 9.32 37.37
C LEU A 17 21.26 10.04 36.07
N ILE A 18 22.44 10.67 36.01
CA ILE A 18 22.94 11.33 34.79
C ILE A 18 23.25 10.28 33.71
N PHE A 19 23.88 9.15 34.06
CA PHE A 19 24.16 8.06 33.11
C PHE A 19 22.89 7.41 32.59
N LEU A 20 21.88 7.19 33.43
CA LEU A 20 20.58 6.68 33.02
C LEU A 20 19.86 7.67 32.09
N ALA A 21 19.87 8.96 32.39
CA ALA A 21 19.25 9.97 31.53
C ALA A 21 19.94 10.09 30.18
N LEU A 22 21.27 10.01 30.13
CA LEU A 22 22.05 10.03 28.90
C LEU A 22 21.84 8.77 28.06
N SER A 23 21.72 7.58 28.67
CA SER A 23 21.44 6.34 27.95
C SER A 23 20.05 6.33 27.35
N ILE A 24 19.03 6.85 28.05
CA ILE A 24 17.65 7.00 27.52
C ILE A 24 17.62 8.02 26.38
N ALA A 25 18.30 9.17 26.55
CA ALA A 25 18.38 10.17 25.49
C ALA A 25 19.08 9.63 24.23
N PHE A 26 20.16 8.86 24.41
CA PHE A 26 20.89 8.24 23.29
C PHE A 26 20.07 7.18 22.60
N SER A 27 19.33 6.36 23.35
CA SER A 27 18.42 5.35 22.75
C SER A 27 17.27 6.00 21.98
N LEU A 28 16.70 7.10 22.48
CA LEU A 28 15.63 7.83 21.79
C LEU A 28 16.11 8.51 20.50
N VAL A 29 17.32 9.08 20.49
CA VAL A 29 17.93 9.68 19.30
C VAL A 29 18.25 8.59 18.27
N TYR A 30 18.84 7.48 18.73
CA TYR A 30 19.18 6.35 17.86
C TYR A 30 17.94 5.69 17.25
N TYR A 31 16.85 5.54 18.04
CA TYR A 31 15.56 5.04 17.54
C TYR A 31 14.96 5.97 16.49
N LYS A 32 15.05 7.27 16.69
CA LYS A 32 14.53 8.28 15.74
C LYS A 32 15.35 8.37 14.45
N GLU A 33 16.67 8.11 14.50
CA GLU A 33 17.51 8.07 13.30
C GLU A 33 17.27 6.79 12.48
N ILE A 34 17.04 5.64 13.12
CA ILE A 34 16.70 4.38 12.45
C ILE A 34 15.36 4.52 11.72
N ASP A 35 14.31 5.02 12.38
CA ASP A 35 13.01 5.25 11.76
C ASP A 35 13.08 6.22 10.56
N ALA A 36 13.88 7.28 10.68
CA ALA A 36 14.02 8.26 9.61
C ALA A 36 14.86 7.75 8.43
N GLN A 37 15.75 6.79 8.65
CA GLN A 37 16.60 6.21 7.61
C GLN A 37 15.90 5.07 6.88
N ASP A 38 15.06 4.29 7.57
CA ASP A 38 14.19 3.27 6.96
C ASP A 38 13.13 3.92 6.06
N LEU A 39 12.51 5.01 6.51
CA LEU A 39 11.52 5.76 5.69
C LEU A 39 12.13 6.36 4.41
N LYS A 40 13.43 6.68 4.40
CA LYS A 40 14.09 7.24 3.21
C LYS A 40 14.41 6.22 2.12
N ASN A 41 14.32 4.94 2.40
CA ASN A 41 14.65 3.85 1.47
C ASN A 41 13.44 2.97 1.14
N GLU A 42 12.25 3.33 1.60
CA GLU A 42 11.05 2.59 1.22
C GLU A 42 10.86 2.63 -0.28
N LYS A 43 10.63 1.46 -0.86
CA LYS A 43 10.31 1.33 -2.28
C LYS A 43 9.10 0.45 -2.47
N ILE A 44 8.33 0.75 -3.51
CA ILE A 44 7.26 -0.12 -4.00
C ILE A 44 7.63 -0.53 -5.41
N ASP A 45 7.64 -1.82 -5.68
CA ASP A 45 7.86 -2.32 -7.02
C ASP A 45 6.70 -1.89 -7.92
N LEU A 46 6.99 -1.55 -9.17
CA LEU A 46 6.01 -1.20 -10.19
C LEU A 46 6.00 -2.30 -11.23
N CYS A 47 4.82 -2.86 -11.53
CA CYS A 47 4.70 -3.94 -12.49
C CYS A 47 4.32 -3.45 -13.88
N CYS A 48 3.44 -2.50 -13.97
CA CYS A 48 2.67 -2.30 -15.19
C CYS A 48 1.89 -0.98 -15.15
N THR A 49 1.32 -0.60 -16.28
CA THR A 49 0.53 0.62 -16.43
C THR A 49 -0.72 0.35 -17.27
N TRP A 50 -1.79 1.08 -16.98
CA TRP A 50 -2.99 1.06 -17.76
C TRP A 50 -2.81 1.70 -19.14
N GLY A 51 -3.52 1.18 -20.13
CA GLY A 51 -3.56 1.69 -21.48
C GLY A 51 -4.73 2.62 -21.74
N LYS A 52 -5.42 2.35 -22.86
CA LYS A 52 -6.58 3.13 -23.36
C LYS A 52 -7.77 3.13 -22.40
N GLU A 53 -7.90 2.12 -21.55
CA GLU A 53 -8.99 1.94 -20.59
C GLU A 53 -9.02 3.10 -19.59
N LEU A 54 -7.85 3.61 -19.21
CA LEU A 54 -7.73 4.75 -18.28
C LEU A 54 -7.81 6.14 -18.98
N LYS A 55 -8.06 6.18 -20.29
CA LYS A 55 -8.07 7.44 -21.05
C LYS A 55 -9.10 8.44 -20.53
N ASP A 56 -10.27 7.96 -20.16
CA ASP A 56 -11.40 8.80 -19.73
C ASP A 56 -11.48 8.93 -18.20
N ASP A 57 -10.37 8.69 -17.48
CA ASP A 57 -10.23 8.79 -16.04
C ASP A 57 -11.05 7.75 -15.25
N VAL A 58 -11.75 6.84 -15.90
CA VAL A 58 -12.66 5.89 -15.26
C VAL A 58 -12.23 4.47 -15.55
N LEU A 59 -11.98 3.70 -14.50
CA LEU A 59 -11.88 2.24 -14.55
C LEU A 59 -13.20 1.63 -14.06
N THR A 60 -13.73 0.71 -14.83
CA THR A 60 -14.94 -0.02 -14.46
C THR A 60 -14.58 -1.23 -13.60
N PHE A 61 -15.41 -1.52 -12.59
CA PHE A 61 -15.24 -2.74 -11.81
C PHE A 61 -16.57 -3.49 -11.64
N ASN A 62 -16.45 -4.80 -11.44
CA ASN A 62 -17.58 -5.66 -11.11
C ASN A 62 -17.24 -6.52 -9.90
N ILE A 63 -18.18 -6.64 -8.97
CA ILE A 63 -18.08 -7.48 -7.78
C ILE A 63 -19.00 -8.68 -7.93
N GLU A 64 -18.47 -9.89 -7.75
CA GLU A 64 -19.29 -11.09 -7.70
C GLU A 64 -20.36 -10.96 -6.60
N LYS A 65 -21.61 -11.13 -6.99
CA LYS A 65 -22.76 -11.01 -6.08
C LYS A 65 -22.84 -12.20 -5.13
N GLY A 66 -23.39 -11.98 -3.95
CA GLY A 66 -23.76 -13.05 -3.03
C GLY A 66 -23.41 -12.82 -1.56
N ASN A 67 -22.59 -11.81 -1.25
CA ASN A 67 -22.30 -11.40 0.14
C ASN A 67 -22.28 -9.87 0.22
N LYS A 68 -23.33 -9.30 0.79
CA LYS A 68 -23.53 -7.85 0.88
C LYS A 68 -22.41 -7.15 1.68
N ASP A 69 -21.86 -7.80 2.68
CA ASP A 69 -20.78 -7.22 3.49
C ASP A 69 -19.49 -7.13 2.68
N LEU A 70 -19.15 -8.18 1.92
CA LEU A 70 -18.00 -8.17 1.01
C LEU A 70 -18.17 -7.17 -0.13
N GLU A 71 -19.38 -7.07 -0.69
CA GLU A 71 -19.69 -6.05 -1.70
C GLU A 71 -19.47 -4.63 -1.14
N LYS A 72 -19.93 -4.37 0.10
CA LYS A 72 -19.76 -3.08 0.78
C LYS A 72 -18.30 -2.76 1.07
N ILE A 73 -17.55 -3.72 1.64
CA ILE A 73 -16.12 -3.56 1.95
C ILE A 73 -15.32 -3.28 0.67
N THR A 74 -15.63 -4.02 -0.41
CA THR A 74 -14.96 -3.82 -1.70
C THR A 74 -15.25 -2.44 -2.28
N ALA A 75 -16.49 -2.00 -2.26
CA ALA A 75 -16.85 -0.65 -2.71
C ALA A 75 -16.15 0.44 -1.87
N SER A 76 -16.03 0.23 -0.55
CA SER A 76 -15.29 1.13 0.34
C SER A 76 -13.80 1.19 -0.02
N ALA A 77 -13.17 0.05 -0.32
CA ALA A 77 -11.78 -0.01 -0.71
C ALA A 77 -11.50 0.75 -2.02
N PHE A 78 -12.37 0.61 -3.03
CA PHE A 78 -12.29 1.40 -4.26
C PHE A 78 -12.44 2.91 -3.98
N SER A 79 -13.41 3.29 -3.13
CA SER A 79 -13.61 4.70 -2.77
C SER A 79 -12.40 5.29 -2.04
N GLU A 80 -11.70 4.53 -1.22
CA GLU A 80 -10.49 5.01 -0.55
C GLU A 80 -9.36 5.26 -1.55
N TRP A 81 -9.12 4.36 -2.51
CA TRP A 81 -8.17 4.59 -3.60
C TRP A 81 -8.56 5.81 -4.44
N GLU A 82 -9.82 5.91 -4.85
CA GLU A 82 -10.35 7.02 -5.64
C GLU A 82 -10.14 8.37 -4.96
N ASN A 83 -10.53 8.49 -3.69
CA ASN A 83 -10.43 9.74 -2.92
C ASN A 83 -8.99 10.25 -2.79
N ASN A 84 -8.00 9.36 -2.82
CA ASN A 84 -6.59 9.71 -2.72
C ASN A 84 -5.91 9.97 -4.07
N LEU A 85 -6.41 9.36 -5.16
CA LEU A 85 -5.78 9.47 -6.49
C LEU A 85 -6.20 10.72 -7.26
N ASN A 86 -7.43 11.22 -7.08
CA ASN A 86 -7.97 12.45 -7.69
C ASN A 86 -8.05 12.51 -9.23
N LYS A 87 -7.59 11.47 -9.94
CA LYS A 87 -7.63 11.38 -11.42
C LYS A 87 -7.93 9.97 -11.93
N ILE A 88 -8.22 9.06 -11.04
CA ILE A 88 -8.74 7.73 -11.39
C ILE A 88 -10.02 7.57 -10.61
N TYR A 89 -11.11 7.38 -11.33
CA TYR A 89 -12.44 7.15 -10.79
C TYR A 89 -12.85 5.72 -11.05
N PHE A 90 -13.64 5.15 -10.15
CA PHE A 90 -14.11 3.77 -10.27
C PHE A 90 -15.61 3.71 -10.42
N LYS A 91 -16.07 2.97 -11.44
CA LYS A 91 -17.49 2.79 -11.72
C LYS A 91 -17.88 1.33 -11.61
N ASN A 92 -18.78 1.01 -10.69
CA ASN A 92 -19.34 -0.32 -10.59
C ASN A 92 -20.28 -0.62 -11.78
N VAL A 93 -20.04 -1.71 -12.48
CA VAL A 93 -20.86 -2.18 -13.60
C VAL A 93 -21.46 -3.53 -13.30
N LYS A 94 -22.64 -3.81 -13.90
CA LYS A 94 -23.36 -5.07 -13.65
C LYS A 94 -22.81 -6.25 -14.44
N ASP A 95 -22.25 -5.98 -15.61
CA ASP A 95 -21.70 -7.01 -16.50
C ASP A 95 -20.21 -7.22 -16.19
N ASN A 96 -19.87 -8.43 -15.77
CA ASN A 96 -18.50 -8.81 -15.47
C ASN A 96 -17.62 -8.85 -16.72
N ASN A 97 -18.18 -9.12 -17.91
CA ASN A 97 -17.39 -9.31 -19.13
C ASN A 97 -16.85 -7.99 -19.71
N VAL A 98 -17.43 -6.87 -19.31
CA VAL A 98 -17.01 -5.52 -19.75
C VAL A 98 -16.30 -4.72 -18.65
N ALA A 99 -16.10 -5.33 -17.47
CA ALA A 99 -15.41 -4.67 -16.36
C ALA A 99 -13.89 -4.76 -16.52
N ASP A 100 -13.21 -3.61 -16.38
CA ASP A 100 -11.75 -3.55 -16.36
C ASP A 100 -11.16 -4.30 -15.17
N ILE A 101 -11.84 -4.28 -14.01
CA ILE A 101 -11.46 -5.00 -12.81
C ILE A 101 -12.59 -5.91 -12.34
N GLN A 102 -12.32 -7.21 -12.30
CA GLN A 102 -13.30 -8.23 -11.93
C GLN A 102 -12.95 -8.84 -10.58
N ILE A 103 -13.84 -8.74 -9.58
CA ILE A 103 -13.59 -9.23 -8.23
C ILE A 103 -14.44 -10.45 -7.91
N LYS A 104 -13.79 -11.53 -7.48
CA LYS A 104 -14.43 -12.79 -7.05
C LYS A 104 -14.00 -13.19 -5.65
N PHE A 105 -14.91 -13.80 -4.92
CA PHE A 105 -14.66 -14.32 -3.58
C PHE A 105 -14.64 -15.85 -3.61
N LYS A 106 -13.52 -16.44 -3.18
CA LYS A 106 -13.34 -17.90 -3.18
C LYS A 106 -13.37 -18.43 -1.73
N LYS A 107 -14.05 -19.56 -1.52
CA LYS A 107 -13.76 -20.42 -0.38
C LYS A 107 -12.52 -21.23 -0.76
N GLY A 108 -11.44 -21.10 -0.04
CA GLY A 108 -10.24 -21.82 -0.46
C GLY A 108 -9.24 -22.01 0.65
N ASN A 109 -8.53 -23.12 0.50
CA ASN A 109 -7.30 -23.43 1.20
C ASN A 109 -6.15 -22.73 0.45
N ILE A 110 -6.23 -21.41 0.34
CA ILE A 110 -5.19 -20.64 -0.33
C ILE A 110 -4.27 -20.13 0.75
N ASN A 111 -2.99 -20.51 0.66
CA ASN A 111 -1.91 -19.90 1.47
C ASN A 111 -1.74 -18.39 1.16
N GLN A 112 -2.56 -17.84 0.28
CA GLN A 112 -2.60 -16.45 -0.14
C GLN A 112 -3.98 -15.87 0.17
N GLY A 113 -4.02 -14.74 0.86
CA GLY A 113 -5.27 -14.05 1.18
C GLY A 113 -6.00 -13.53 -0.06
N GLY A 114 -5.26 -13.15 -1.10
CA GLY A 114 -5.76 -12.66 -2.37
C GLY A 114 -4.80 -12.95 -3.52
N GLN A 115 -5.25 -12.65 -4.74
CA GLN A 115 -4.47 -12.74 -5.97
C GLN A 115 -5.06 -11.81 -7.02
N ALA A 116 -4.23 -10.96 -7.62
CA ALA A 116 -4.52 -10.20 -8.82
C ALA A 116 -3.86 -10.86 -10.04
N GLU A 117 -4.66 -11.22 -11.04
CA GLU A 117 -4.20 -11.73 -12.34
C GLU A 117 -4.35 -10.60 -13.35
N ILE A 118 -3.22 -10.11 -13.86
CA ILE A 118 -3.18 -8.97 -14.77
C ILE A 118 -3.06 -9.48 -16.21
N TYR A 119 -3.95 -9.01 -17.08
CA TYR A 119 -3.96 -9.34 -18.49
C TYR A 119 -3.55 -8.13 -19.31
N PHE A 120 -2.68 -8.35 -20.29
CA PHE A 120 -2.07 -7.29 -21.09
C PHE A 120 -2.60 -7.29 -22.53
N ASP A 121 -2.72 -6.11 -23.10
CA ASP A 121 -2.94 -5.93 -24.52
C ASP A 121 -1.68 -6.26 -25.34
N GLN A 122 -1.79 -6.22 -26.67
CA GLN A 122 -0.68 -6.51 -27.60
C GLN A 122 0.49 -5.53 -27.46
N LYS A 123 0.29 -4.39 -26.80
CA LYS A 123 1.33 -3.36 -26.58
C LYS A 123 1.95 -3.45 -25.20
N GLY A 124 1.47 -4.36 -24.36
CA GLY A 124 1.97 -4.55 -22.99
C GLY A 124 1.31 -3.67 -21.93
N PHE A 125 0.24 -2.94 -22.26
CA PHE A 125 -0.56 -2.22 -21.28
C PHE A 125 -1.55 -3.15 -20.59
N ILE A 126 -1.95 -2.81 -19.36
CA ILE A 126 -3.05 -3.51 -18.68
C ILE A 126 -4.31 -3.37 -19.53
N ASP A 127 -4.94 -4.50 -19.88
CA ASP A 127 -6.21 -4.60 -20.60
C ASP A 127 -7.35 -4.81 -19.60
N TYR A 128 -7.21 -5.80 -18.71
CA TYR A 128 -8.11 -6.03 -17.58
C TYR A 128 -7.43 -6.82 -16.46
N VAL A 129 -8.05 -6.81 -15.28
CA VAL A 129 -7.53 -7.50 -14.08
C VAL A 129 -8.60 -8.37 -13.44
N LYS A 130 -8.23 -9.59 -13.04
CA LYS A 130 -9.08 -10.47 -12.23
C LYS A 130 -8.52 -10.55 -10.82
N ILE A 131 -9.30 -10.12 -9.84
CA ILE A 131 -8.98 -10.23 -8.42
C ILE A 131 -9.76 -11.39 -7.82
N SER A 132 -9.04 -12.27 -7.13
CA SER A 132 -9.62 -13.35 -6.31
C SER A 132 -9.28 -13.09 -4.85
N VAL A 133 -10.29 -13.02 -3.99
CA VAL A 133 -10.12 -12.80 -2.54
C VAL A 133 -10.58 -14.04 -1.79
N SER A 134 -9.77 -14.53 -0.86
CA SER A 134 -10.15 -15.66 -0.01
C SER A 134 -11.12 -15.20 1.09
N LYS A 135 -12.18 -16.00 1.31
CA LYS A 135 -13.09 -15.82 2.46
C LYS A 135 -12.57 -16.51 3.72
N THR A 136 -11.65 -17.45 3.56
CA THR A 136 -11.17 -18.30 4.66
C THR A 136 -9.66 -18.43 4.61
N SER A 137 -9.05 -18.61 5.77
CA SER A 137 -7.66 -19.05 5.94
C SER A 137 -7.64 -20.28 6.82
N ASN A 138 -6.99 -21.36 6.37
CA ASN A 138 -6.95 -22.65 7.09
C ASN A 138 -8.35 -23.14 7.55
N GLY A 139 -9.39 -22.94 6.72
CA GLY A 139 -10.75 -23.36 7.01
C GLY A 139 -11.54 -22.41 7.94
N THR A 140 -10.91 -21.37 8.49
CA THR A 140 -11.57 -20.35 9.34
C THR A 140 -11.92 -19.13 8.50
N GLU A 141 -13.11 -18.57 8.71
CA GLU A 141 -13.51 -17.34 8.05
C GLU A 141 -12.61 -16.16 8.46
N LEU A 142 -12.16 -15.40 7.47
CA LEU A 142 -11.39 -14.19 7.70
C LEU A 142 -12.33 -13.09 8.24
N ASN A 143 -11.86 -12.34 9.23
CA ASN A 143 -12.61 -11.19 9.72
C ASN A 143 -12.63 -10.06 8.66
N GLN A 144 -13.57 -9.13 8.81
CA GLN A 144 -13.78 -8.05 7.84
C GLN A 144 -12.55 -7.14 7.67
N THR A 145 -11.80 -6.90 8.75
CA THR A 145 -10.59 -6.06 8.71
C THR A 145 -9.51 -6.67 7.83
N ILE A 146 -9.28 -7.99 7.98
CA ILE A 146 -8.31 -8.71 7.13
C ILE A 146 -8.79 -8.73 5.67
N GLN A 147 -10.07 -8.98 5.44
CA GLN A 147 -10.65 -8.99 4.09
C GLN A 147 -10.50 -7.62 3.41
N GLU A 148 -10.79 -6.53 4.12
CA GLU A 148 -10.61 -5.16 3.62
C GLU A 148 -9.15 -4.88 3.24
N ARG A 149 -8.22 -5.26 4.10
CA ARG A 149 -6.78 -5.09 3.83
C ARG A 149 -6.36 -5.86 2.60
N ILE A 150 -6.78 -7.12 2.44
CA ILE A 150 -6.50 -7.93 1.25
C ILE A 150 -7.07 -7.24 0.00
N ILE A 151 -8.32 -6.80 0.06
CA ILE A 151 -8.96 -6.13 -1.09
C ILE A 151 -8.19 -4.88 -1.51
N LYS A 152 -7.79 -4.03 -0.54
CA LYS A 152 -6.98 -2.83 -0.83
C LYS A 152 -5.64 -3.18 -1.47
N HIS A 153 -4.97 -4.23 -0.99
CA HIS A 153 -3.73 -4.75 -1.54
C HIS A 153 -3.91 -5.20 -3.00
N GLU A 154 -4.92 -6.02 -3.28
CA GLU A 154 -5.19 -6.51 -4.63
C GLU A 154 -5.59 -5.38 -5.60
N ILE A 155 -6.31 -4.36 -5.12
CA ILE A 155 -6.59 -3.17 -5.92
C ILE A 155 -5.29 -2.43 -6.22
N GLY A 156 -4.33 -2.36 -5.29
CA GLY A 156 -2.99 -1.82 -5.53
C GLY A 156 -2.28 -2.50 -6.71
N HIS A 157 -2.33 -3.84 -6.77
CA HIS A 157 -1.84 -4.58 -7.93
C HIS A 157 -2.59 -4.23 -9.22
N ALA A 158 -3.91 -4.11 -9.15
CA ALA A 158 -4.72 -3.68 -10.29
C ALA A 158 -4.38 -2.26 -10.75
N LEU A 159 -3.82 -1.42 -9.90
CA LEU A 159 -3.37 -0.07 -10.23
C LEU A 159 -1.90 0.01 -10.70
N GLY A 160 -1.22 -1.13 -10.84
CA GLY A 160 0.13 -1.22 -11.37
C GLY A 160 1.23 -1.36 -10.32
N LEU A 161 0.88 -1.54 -9.04
CA LEU A 161 1.86 -1.74 -7.99
C LEU A 161 2.32 -3.21 -7.91
N GLY A 162 3.59 -3.42 -7.65
CA GLY A 162 4.13 -4.68 -7.14
C GLY A 162 4.14 -4.70 -5.62
N HIS A 163 4.98 -5.55 -5.03
CA HIS A 163 5.11 -5.62 -3.59
C HIS A 163 6.05 -4.55 -3.02
N SER A 164 5.91 -4.31 -1.73
CA SER A 164 6.84 -3.54 -0.90
C SER A 164 7.47 -4.45 0.14
N PRO A 165 8.77 -4.37 0.43
CA PRO A 165 9.41 -5.14 1.49
C PRO A 165 9.09 -4.62 2.90
N PHE A 166 8.35 -3.51 3.04
CA PHE A 166 8.10 -2.83 4.31
C PHE A 166 6.80 -3.28 4.97
N PRO A 167 6.83 -3.78 6.22
CA PRO A 167 5.66 -4.36 6.89
C PRO A 167 4.47 -3.40 7.06
N HIS A 168 4.70 -2.09 7.13
CA HIS A 168 3.65 -1.09 7.30
C HIS A 168 3.03 -0.62 5.97
N SER A 169 3.54 -1.05 4.84
CA SER A 169 2.94 -0.82 3.53
C SER A 169 1.71 -1.69 3.32
N ILE A 170 0.66 -1.12 2.67
CA ILE A 170 -0.47 -1.93 2.22
C ILE A 170 -0.02 -2.97 1.18
N MET A 171 1.08 -2.70 0.45
CA MET A 171 1.65 -3.61 -0.55
C MET A 171 2.64 -4.64 0.02
N TYR A 172 2.76 -4.74 1.35
CA TYR A 172 3.53 -5.82 1.97
C TYR A 172 2.84 -7.18 1.74
N PRO A 173 3.56 -8.23 1.28
CA PRO A 173 2.94 -9.49 0.87
C PRO A 173 2.32 -10.30 2.03
N ILE A 174 2.66 -9.99 3.26
CA ILE A 174 2.10 -10.64 4.45
C ILE A 174 1.01 -9.74 5.03
N VAL A 175 -0.17 -10.32 5.27
CA VAL A 175 -1.30 -9.58 5.84
C VAL A 175 -1.04 -9.29 7.31
N ASP A 176 -1.03 -8.00 7.67
CA ASP A 176 -0.97 -7.50 9.04
C ASP A 176 -2.22 -6.67 9.35
N GLU A 177 -2.94 -7.01 10.42
CA GLU A 177 -4.17 -6.30 10.82
C GLU A 177 -3.92 -4.84 11.23
N ALA A 178 -2.69 -4.49 11.60
CA ALA A 178 -2.33 -3.12 11.98
C ALA A 178 -2.30 -2.18 10.77
N VAL A 179 -2.02 -2.68 9.57
CA VAL A 179 -1.94 -1.87 8.34
C VAL A 179 -3.31 -1.79 7.69
N ARG A 180 -3.98 -0.67 7.81
CA ARG A 180 -5.36 -0.46 7.31
C ARG A 180 -5.49 0.63 6.27
N GLN A 181 -4.57 1.57 6.24
CA GLN A 181 -4.65 2.77 5.39
C GLN A 181 -3.68 2.67 4.21
N ILE A 182 -4.10 3.28 3.12
CA ILE A 182 -3.25 3.50 1.95
C ILE A 182 -2.40 4.74 2.24
N SER A 183 -1.09 4.61 2.22
CA SER A 183 -0.17 5.71 2.52
C SER A 183 0.06 6.61 1.32
N SER A 184 0.67 7.77 1.55
CA SER A 184 1.10 8.66 0.47
C SER A 184 2.09 7.99 -0.47
N CYS A 185 2.89 7.04 0.03
CA CYS A 185 3.85 6.32 -0.80
C CYS A 185 3.15 5.44 -1.85
N GLU A 186 2.13 4.65 -1.47
CA GLU A 186 1.36 3.86 -2.42
C GLU A 186 0.64 4.75 -3.44
N ILE A 187 0.08 5.87 -2.98
CA ILE A 187 -0.61 6.82 -3.86
C ILE A 187 0.35 7.41 -4.90
N ASP A 188 1.53 7.83 -4.48
CA ASP A 188 2.52 8.40 -5.39
C ASP A 188 3.13 7.33 -6.32
N ALA A 189 3.27 6.08 -5.83
CA ALA A 189 3.67 4.95 -6.66
C ALA A 189 2.64 4.63 -7.76
N VAL A 190 1.33 4.69 -7.48
CA VAL A 190 0.28 4.54 -8.51
C VAL A 190 0.35 5.66 -9.53
N LYS A 191 0.56 6.92 -9.08
CA LYS A 191 0.72 8.06 -10.00
C LYS A 191 1.95 7.90 -10.90
N ASP A 192 3.02 7.34 -10.37
CA ASP A 192 4.24 7.08 -11.12
C ASP A 192 4.06 5.91 -12.11
N ALA A 193 3.43 4.82 -11.69
CA ALA A 193 3.09 3.70 -12.58
C ALA A 193 2.22 4.14 -13.76
N ASN A 194 1.35 5.13 -13.56
CA ASN A 194 0.47 5.69 -14.59
C ASN A 194 0.84 7.15 -14.91
N ASN A 195 2.14 7.47 -14.97
CA ASN A 195 2.63 8.85 -15.05
C ASN A 195 2.13 9.60 -16.29
N TRP A 196 1.90 8.92 -17.42
CA TRP A 196 1.33 9.50 -18.63
C TRP A 196 -0.01 10.18 -18.36
N LYS A 197 -0.77 9.66 -17.38
CA LYS A 197 -2.07 10.20 -16.98
C LYS A 197 -1.94 11.35 -15.98
N PHE A 198 -1.04 11.23 -15.01
CA PHE A 198 -0.93 12.16 -13.88
C PHE A 198 0.00 13.34 -14.16
N ILE A 199 1.12 13.11 -14.81
CA ILE A 199 2.19 14.12 -14.95
C ILE A 199 2.05 14.88 -16.27
N ASN A 200 1.95 14.17 -17.38
CA ASN A 200 2.05 14.79 -18.70
C ASN A 200 0.69 15.23 -19.27
N ASN A 201 -0.41 14.84 -18.65
CA ASN A 201 -1.77 15.04 -19.20
C ASN A 201 -1.85 14.57 -20.68
N ASP A 202 -0.96 13.65 -21.05
CA ASP A 202 -0.85 13.11 -22.41
C ASP A 202 -2.08 12.23 -22.65
N LYS A 203 -2.70 12.43 -23.79
CA LYS A 203 -3.84 11.59 -24.21
C LYS A 203 -3.42 10.21 -24.72
N LYS A 204 -2.10 9.92 -24.70
CA LYS A 204 -1.52 8.66 -25.18
C LYS A 204 -0.81 7.94 -24.04
N PRO A 205 -1.20 6.70 -23.76
CA PRO A 205 -0.48 5.88 -22.79
C PRO A 205 0.99 5.72 -23.14
N LYS A 206 1.84 5.74 -22.10
CA LYS A 206 3.27 5.44 -22.21
C LYS A 206 3.59 4.25 -21.32
N MET A 207 4.48 3.39 -21.79
CA MET A 207 5.00 2.27 -20.99
C MET A 207 5.74 2.77 -19.76
N LEU A 208 5.76 1.92 -18.76
CA LEU A 208 6.47 2.15 -17.51
C LEU A 208 7.98 2.35 -17.77
N GLU A 209 8.54 3.44 -17.24
CA GLU A 209 9.95 3.78 -17.43
C GLU A 209 10.85 3.19 -16.34
N GLN A 210 10.31 2.91 -15.18
CA GLN A 210 11.03 2.36 -14.03
C GLN A 210 10.26 1.23 -13.36
N SER A 211 10.99 0.31 -12.74
CA SER A 211 10.43 -0.88 -12.10
C SER A 211 10.13 -0.71 -10.61
N ALA A 212 10.42 0.45 -10.04
CA ALA A 212 10.15 0.75 -8.63
C ALA A 212 10.02 2.25 -8.37
N TYR A 213 9.15 2.61 -7.42
CA TYR A 213 9.00 3.95 -6.87
C TYR A 213 9.69 4.01 -5.51
N ILE A 214 10.51 5.05 -5.29
CA ILE A 214 11.17 5.31 -4.00
C ILE A 214 10.34 6.33 -3.24
N CYS A 215 9.87 5.96 -2.06
CA CYS A 215 9.07 6.83 -1.18
C CYS A 215 9.89 8.04 -0.70
N LYS A 216 9.25 9.19 -0.60
CA LYS A 216 9.89 10.46 -0.23
C LYS A 216 9.43 10.94 1.13
#